data_572826647dfeda1fa033482e3758edd8
#
_entry.id   572826647dfeda1fa033482e3758edd8
#
_cell.length_a   1.000
_cell.length_b   1.000
_cell.length_c   1.000
_cell.angle_alpha   90.00
_cell.angle_beta   90.00
_cell.angle_gamma   90.00
#
_symmetry.space_group_name_H-M   'P 1'
#
loop_
_entity.id
_entity.type
_entity.pdbx_description
1 polymer ?
#
loop_
_entity_poly.entity_id
_entity_poly.type
_entity_poly.pdbx_seq_one_letter_code
_entity_poly.pdbx_strand_id
1 'polypeptide(L)'
;VNTTANAPALDAGTAHRVLARAAYGARPGEATALARQGFGPWLDRQLALPPDDPALVAQLEALRVPIRYRPGPDEPVVDEARPLRSMVASQTENWALIGSREERVPAAERDRPRLELILVTLLRKAVAEAQLRERLVEFWHDHFNVATPSLQFVSVSIVEHDRRIRGAALGNFRTLLEAVATSPAMLIYLNNWSSRAGAPNENYARELLELHTLGQAAYHGGARSGRDVPKLPDGRPAGYVDADVWEAARALTGWTVANNQPLDRVRRLPRSGEFTYVAAWHDPYQKHFLGQDLDPFAPAMAHGKAVLDALATHPATARHVCTKLARFLIGEPVPPAAIARAEAAFLRHAAAPDQIARTVRALLLGPEIAALAHGRVRRPLDFVAAAARALDLPFTPTQQLANQMPGAGQTLFGWPAPDGQPVDPEPYLGASALRARWEIAQGLGRNSWKTGASPLLAECAGQPVAQVTARLAQTALGPAAPRVADTIAGVWQAAGRSAKPNAAEVGELAGWVLAAPAFQTA
;
A
#
# COMPACT_ATOMS: atom_id res chain seq x y z
N VAL A 1 -3.30 -30.48 -17.03
CA VAL A 1 -4.66 -30.17 -17.47
C VAL A 1 -4.73 -28.65 -17.56
N ASN A 2 -4.64 -28.13 -18.80
CA ASN A 2 -4.82 -26.70 -19.12
C ASN A 2 -6.31 -26.38 -18.98
N THR A 3 -6.77 -26.01 -17.81
CA THR A 3 -8.01 -25.28 -17.65
C THR A 3 -7.69 -23.79 -17.84
N THR A 4 -7.73 -23.33 -19.09
CA THR A 4 -8.00 -21.92 -19.39
C THR A 4 -9.41 -21.65 -18.89
N ALA A 5 -9.56 -21.29 -17.61
CA ALA A 5 -10.78 -20.67 -17.15
C ALA A 5 -10.94 -19.40 -18.00
N ASN A 6 -11.88 -19.42 -18.95
CA ASN A 6 -12.22 -18.23 -19.71
C ASN A 6 -12.70 -17.20 -18.70
N ALA A 7 -11.97 -16.08 -18.61
CA ALA A 7 -12.41 -14.94 -17.81
C ALA A 7 -13.82 -14.54 -18.26
N PRO A 8 -14.72 -14.15 -17.35
CA PRO A 8 -16.06 -13.73 -17.70
C PRO A 8 -16.02 -12.55 -18.68
N ALA A 9 -16.90 -12.57 -19.68
CA ALA A 9 -17.12 -11.40 -20.53
C ALA A 9 -17.65 -10.24 -19.68
N LEU A 10 -17.09 -9.06 -19.84
CA LEU A 10 -17.49 -7.87 -19.11
C LEU A 10 -18.19 -6.89 -20.05
N ASP A 11 -19.32 -6.33 -19.60
CA ASP A 11 -19.82 -5.09 -20.18
C ASP A 11 -19.01 -3.87 -19.69
N ALA A 12 -19.21 -2.72 -20.31
CA ALA A 12 -18.47 -1.51 -19.95
C ALA A 12 -18.72 -1.06 -18.51
N GLY A 13 -19.89 -1.32 -17.95
CA GLY A 13 -20.24 -1.01 -16.56
C GLY A 13 -19.48 -1.89 -15.57
N THR A 14 -19.46 -3.18 -15.82
CA THR A 14 -18.68 -4.14 -15.02
C THR A 14 -17.19 -3.88 -15.17
N ALA A 15 -16.70 -3.56 -16.37
CA ALA A 15 -15.32 -3.18 -16.62
C ALA A 15 -14.93 -1.93 -15.81
N HIS A 16 -15.82 -0.94 -15.70
CA HIS A 16 -15.61 0.25 -14.86
C HIS A 16 -15.43 -0.13 -13.38
N ARG A 17 -16.29 -1.02 -12.84
CA ARG A 17 -16.16 -1.52 -11.45
C ARG A 17 -14.87 -2.31 -11.25
N VAL A 18 -14.50 -3.15 -12.20
CA VAL A 18 -13.24 -3.92 -12.16
C VAL A 18 -12.04 -2.98 -12.09
N LEU A 19 -12.00 -1.93 -12.91
CA LEU A 19 -10.93 -0.92 -12.87
C LEU A 19 -10.93 -0.12 -11.56
N ALA A 20 -12.08 0.06 -10.92
CA ALA A 20 -12.13 0.70 -9.61
C ALA A 20 -11.57 -0.19 -8.48
N ARG A 21 -11.45 -1.51 -8.68
CA ARG A 21 -10.93 -2.49 -7.69
C ARG A 21 -9.51 -2.95 -7.98
N ALA A 22 -9.25 -3.38 -9.21
CA ALA A 22 -7.95 -3.90 -9.64
C ALA A 22 -6.96 -2.81 -10.10
N ALA A 23 -7.48 -1.59 -10.29
CA ALA A 23 -6.73 -0.36 -10.57
C ALA A 23 -7.22 0.77 -9.63
N TYR A 24 -6.90 2.03 -9.94
CA TYR A 24 -7.40 3.22 -9.24
C TYR A 24 -8.52 3.94 -10.02
N GLY A 25 -9.44 3.20 -10.63
CA GLY A 25 -10.50 3.72 -11.47
C GLY A 25 -10.11 3.82 -12.95
N ALA A 26 -11.09 4.12 -13.78
CA ALA A 26 -10.92 4.22 -15.23
C ALA A 26 -10.49 5.63 -15.66
N ARG A 27 -9.63 5.70 -16.68
CA ARG A 27 -9.46 6.89 -17.52
C ARG A 27 -10.55 6.96 -18.59
N PRO A 28 -10.75 8.11 -19.27
CA PRO A 28 -11.67 8.20 -20.39
C PRO A 28 -11.46 7.07 -21.41
N GLY A 29 -12.50 6.31 -21.72
CA GLY A 29 -12.48 5.20 -22.67
C GLY A 29 -11.89 3.88 -22.20
N GLU A 30 -11.20 3.83 -21.06
CA GLU A 30 -10.49 2.64 -20.58
C GLU A 30 -11.43 1.48 -20.23
N ALA A 31 -12.60 1.75 -19.63
CA ALA A 31 -13.60 0.73 -19.33
C ALA A 31 -14.15 0.07 -20.61
N THR A 32 -14.40 0.86 -21.66
CA THR A 32 -14.83 0.35 -22.96
C THR A 32 -13.72 -0.46 -23.64
N ALA A 33 -12.47 -0.04 -23.50
CA ALA A 33 -11.32 -0.78 -24.03
C ALA A 33 -11.17 -2.13 -23.31
N LEU A 34 -11.29 -2.14 -21.97
CA LEU A 34 -11.25 -3.36 -21.16
C LEU A 34 -12.38 -4.34 -21.54
N ALA A 35 -13.62 -3.84 -21.70
CA ALA A 35 -14.75 -4.67 -22.13
C ALA A 35 -14.51 -5.35 -23.48
N ARG A 36 -13.85 -4.64 -24.42
CA ARG A 36 -13.52 -5.17 -25.76
C ARG A 36 -12.39 -6.18 -25.77
N GLN A 37 -11.29 -5.91 -25.03
CA GLN A 37 -10.12 -6.81 -25.04
C GLN A 37 -10.30 -8.04 -24.13
N GLY A 38 -11.25 -7.98 -23.19
CA GLY A 38 -11.48 -9.01 -22.17
C GLY A 38 -10.59 -8.86 -20.92
N PHE A 39 -11.13 -9.32 -19.80
CA PHE A 39 -10.46 -9.18 -18.50
C PHE A 39 -9.20 -10.04 -18.36
N GLY A 40 -9.23 -11.28 -18.84
CA GLY A 40 -8.08 -12.20 -18.76
C GLY A 40 -6.81 -11.62 -19.40
N PRO A 41 -6.85 -11.22 -20.69
CA PRO A 41 -5.72 -10.58 -21.35
C PRO A 41 -5.25 -9.28 -20.68
N TRP A 42 -6.18 -8.46 -20.16
CA TRP A 42 -5.82 -7.27 -19.39
C TRP A 42 -5.05 -7.62 -18.11
N LEU A 43 -5.57 -8.60 -17.36
CA LEU A 43 -4.95 -9.05 -16.11
C LEU A 43 -3.55 -9.63 -16.34
N ASP A 44 -3.40 -10.50 -17.35
CA ASP A 44 -2.12 -11.10 -17.69
C ASP A 44 -1.09 -10.03 -18.11
N ARG A 45 -1.52 -9.01 -18.86
CA ARG A 45 -0.70 -7.83 -19.15
C ARG A 45 -0.32 -7.07 -17.88
N GLN A 46 -1.25 -6.77 -17.00
CA GLN A 46 -0.99 -6.03 -15.75
C GLN A 46 0.02 -6.76 -14.83
N LEU A 47 -0.03 -8.08 -14.79
CA LEU A 47 0.90 -8.90 -14.02
C LEU A 47 2.31 -8.97 -14.64
N ALA A 48 2.41 -8.75 -15.96
CA ALA A 48 3.67 -8.80 -16.71
C ALA A 48 4.36 -7.44 -16.89
N LEU A 49 3.63 -6.32 -16.65
CA LEU A 49 4.20 -4.97 -16.81
C LEU A 49 5.40 -4.75 -15.88
N PRO A 50 6.44 -4.05 -16.37
CA PRO A 50 7.53 -3.59 -15.51
C PRO A 50 6.99 -2.63 -14.43
N PRO A 51 7.71 -2.45 -13.31
CA PRO A 51 7.28 -1.55 -12.24
C PRO A 51 7.22 -0.09 -12.68
N ASP A 52 8.10 0.30 -13.59
CA ASP A 52 8.23 1.66 -14.09
C ASP A 52 8.20 1.66 -15.62
N ASP A 53 7.21 2.33 -16.18
CA ASP A 53 7.15 2.63 -17.59
C ASP A 53 7.94 3.92 -17.93
N PRO A 54 8.40 4.12 -19.18
CA PRO A 54 9.23 5.28 -19.55
C PRO A 54 8.55 6.63 -19.27
N ALA A 55 7.22 6.72 -19.41
CA ALA A 55 6.49 7.96 -19.16
C ALA A 55 6.46 8.30 -17.66
N LEU A 56 6.28 7.29 -16.82
CA LEU A 56 6.36 7.42 -15.36
C LEU A 56 7.77 7.83 -14.92
N VAL A 57 8.82 7.20 -15.47
CA VAL A 57 10.22 7.55 -15.17
C VAL A 57 10.47 9.03 -15.48
N ALA A 58 10.08 9.50 -16.66
CA ALA A 58 10.24 10.91 -17.05
C ALA A 58 9.50 11.86 -16.08
N GLN A 59 8.31 11.50 -15.62
CA GLN A 59 7.57 12.30 -14.64
C GLN A 59 8.21 12.28 -13.25
N LEU A 60 8.77 11.16 -12.80
CA LEU A 60 9.52 11.07 -11.55
C LEU A 60 10.78 11.93 -11.60
N GLU A 61 11.53 11.92 -12.70
CA GLU A 61 12.71 12.76 -12.92
C GLU A 61 12.35 14.27 -12.95
N ALA A 62 11.19 14.60 -13.50
CA ALA A 62 10.70 15.97 -13.57
C ALA A 62 10.12 16.48 -12.23
N LEU A 63 9.71 15.58 -11.33
CA LEU A 63 9.06 15.96 -10.08
C LEU A 63 10.01 16.78 -9.19
N ARG A 64 9.49 17.90 -8.67
CA ARG A 64 10.22 18.78 -7.76
C ARG A 64 9.45 18.89 -6.44
N VAL A 65 10.19 18.75 -5.33
CA VAL A 65 9.66 18.83 -3.97
C VAL A 65 10.08 20.16 -3.35
N PRO A 66 9.15 21.02 -2.97
CA PRO A 66 9.48 22.26 -2.28
C PRO A 66 10.02 21.94 -0.90
N ILE A 67 11.11 22.62 -0.53
CA ILE A 67 11.67 22.57 0.81
C ILE A 67 11.91 23.97 1.30
N ARG A 68 11.43 24.27 2.51
CA ARG A 68 11.58 25.61 3.11
C ARG A 68 11.91 25.48 4.59
N TYR A 69 13.03 26.06 5.00
CA TYR A 69 13.43 26.14 6.41
C TYR A 69 14.50 27.22 6.59
N ARG A 70 14.73 27.60 7.84
CA ARG A 70 15.87 28.44 8.24
C ARG A 70 16.86 27.57 9.02
N PRO A 71 18.12 27.41 8.55
CA PRO A 71 19.12 26.57 9.21
C PRO A 71 19.50 27.08 10.60
N GLY A 72 19.69 28.40 10.72
CA GLY A 72 20.03 29.08 11.98
C GLY A 72 19.43 30.49 12.03
N PRO A 73 19.49 31.18 13.18
CA PRO A 73 18.91 32.52 13.35
C PRO A 73 19.44 33.54 12.35
N ASP A 74 20.73 33.49 12.05
CA ASP A 74 21.44 34.44 11.19
C ASP A 74 21.67 33.92 9.76
N GLU A 75 21.21 32.69 9.46
CA GLU A 75 21.37 32.08 8.15
C GLU A 75 20.21 32.42 7.21
N PRO A 76 20.47 32.50 5.88
CA PRO A 76 19.42 32.74 4.92
C PRO A 76 18.38 31.59 4.93
N VAL A 77 17.13 31.94 4.61
CA VAL A 77 16.08 30.94 4.42
C VAL A 77 16.42 30.10 3.21
N VAL A 78 16.46 28.77 3.38
CA VAL A 78 16.43 27.82 2.28
C VAL A 78 14.99 27.77 1.77
N ASP A 79 14.77 28.08 0.48
CA ASP A 79 13.45 28.03 -0.19
C ASP A 79 13.70 27.55 -1.62
N GLU A 80 13.61 26.25 -1.82
CA GLU A 80 14.03 25.59 -3.06
C GLU A 80 13.01 24.54 -3.51
N ALA A 81 12.96 24.29 -4.81
CA ALA A 81 12.27 23.16 -5.42
C ALA A 81 13.33 22.11 -5.86
N ARG A 82 13.43 21.01 -5.15
CA ARG A 82 14.50 20.00 -5.32
C ARG A 82 14.00 18.75 -6.02
N PRO A 83 14.87 18.04 -6.78
CA PRO A 83 14.55 16.73 -7.30
C PRO A 83 14.39 15.70 -6.17
N LEU A 84 13.88 14.51 -6.51
CA LEU A 84 13.72 13.37 -5.59
C LEU A 84 15.08 12.80 -5.17
N ARG A 85 15.70 13.36 -4.16
CA ARG A 85 17.02 12.90 -3.68
C ARG A 85 16.93 11.66 -2.82
N SER A 86 15.98 11.63 -1.87
CA SER A 86 15.83 10.50 -0.95
C SER A 86 15.38 9.24 -1.67
N MET A 87 14.59 9.37 -2.74
CA MET A 87 14.13 8.22 -3.52
C MET A 87 15.25 7.52 -4.28
N VAL A 88 16.35 8.20 -4.62
CA VAL A 88 17.53 7.61 -5.31
C VAL A 88 18.69 7.34 -4.34
N ALA A 89 18.70 7.95 -3.16
CA ALA A 89 19.73 7.78 -2.15
C ALA A 89 19.74 6.35 -1.59
N SER A 90 20.91 5.89 -1.17
CA SER A 90 21.06 4.67 -0.39
C SER A 90 20.44 4.80 1.01
N GLN A 91 20.24 3.68 1.71
CA GLN A 91 19.82 3.69 3.11
C GLN A 91 20.81 4.47 3.99
N THR A 92 22.11 4.33 3.74
CA THR A 92 23.14 5.05 4.51
C THR A 92 23.06 6.57 4.32
N GLU A 93 22.82 7.05 3.10
CA GLU A 93 22.66 8.48 2.83
C GLU A 93 21.37 9.02 3.47
N ASN A 94 20.25 8.30 3.38
CA ASN A 94 19.02 8.69 4.06
C ASN A 94 19.17 8.64 5.59
N TRP A 95 19.92 7.66 6.12
CA TRP A 95 20.20 7.55 7.55
C TRP A 95 21.02 8.72 8.09
N ALA A 96 21.92 9.28 7.29
CA ALA A 96 22.70 10.45 7.66
C ALA A 96 21.83 11.68 8.00
N LEU A 97 20.60 11.75 7.46
CA LEU A 97 19.63 12.82 7.77
C LEU A 97 19.19 12.86 9.25
N ILE A 98 19.43 11.80 10.02
CA ILE A 98 19.19 11.82 11.47
C ILE A 98 20.08 12.85 12.16
N GLY A 99 21.25 13.15 11.60
CA GLY A 99 22.23 14.04 12.21
C GLY A 99 22.98 13.39 13.39
N SER A 100 23.79 14.15 14.06
CA SER A 100 24.52 13.76 15.26
C SER A 100 24.29 14.78 16.39
N ARG A 101 24.94 14.59 17.54
CA ARG A 101 24.91 15.60 18.60
C ARG A 101 25.60 16.91 18.18
N GLU A 102 26.57 16.81 17.26
CA GLU A 102 27.38 17.92 16.77
C GLU A 102 26.77 18.55 15.51
N GLU A 103 26.10 17.73 14.70
CA GLU A 103 25.49 18.16 13.43
C GLU A 103 23.97 18.05 13.51
N ARG A 104 23.29 19.20 13.66
CA ARG A 104 21.84 19.29 13.68
C ARG A 104 21.31 19.40 12.26
N VAL A 105 20.65 18.33 11.78
CA VAL A 105 19.93 18.36 10.51
C VAL A 105 18.55 19.00 10.72
N PRO A 106 18.13 20.00 9.92
CA PRO A 106 16.82 20.61 10.01
C PRO A 106 15.67 19.59 9.88
N ALA A 107 14.55 19.83 10.58
CA ALA A 107 13.41 18.94 10.57
C ALA A 107 12.86 18.70 9.16
N ALA A 108 12.85 19.73 8.31
CA ALA A 108 12.42 19.61 6.91
C ALA A 108 13.29 18.65 6.09
N GLU A 109 14.60 18.61 6.34
CA GLU A 109 15.51 17.64 5.68
C GLU A 109 15.29 16.23 6.22
N ARG A 110 15.08 16.07 7.51
CA ARG A 110 14.85 14.77 8.16
C ARG A 110 13.53 14.13 7.71
N ASP A 111 12.48 14.92 7.45
CA ASP A 111 11.18 14.43 6.98
C ASP A 111 11.13 14.22 5.46
N ARG A 112 12.15 14.62 4.74
CA ARG A 112 12.20 14.59 3.29
C ARG A 112 12.01 13.18 2.68
N PRO A 113 12.63 12.09 3.19
CA PRO A 113 12.40 10.75 2.66
C PRO A 113 10.91 10.36 2.67
N ARG A 114 10.21 10.67 3.75
CA ARG A 114 8.77 10.42 3.88
C ARG A 114 7.96 11.28 2.92
N LEU A 115 8.26 12.58 2.82
CA LEU A 115 7.54 13.49 1.92
C LEU A 115 7.72 13.10 0.45
N GLU A 116 8.95 12.81 0.02
CA GLU A 116 9.23 12.36 -1.34
C GLU A 116 8.46 11.07 -1.65
N LEU A 117 8.45 10.09 -0.75
CA LEU A 117 7.72 8.83 -0.94
C LEU A 117 6.20 9.07 -1.03
N ILE A 118 5.62 9.97 -0.23
CA ILE A 118 4.20 10.33 -0.31
C ILE A 118 3.87 10.87 -1.71
N LEU A 119 4.65 11.82 -2.22
CA LEU A 119 4.40 12.41 -3.54
C LEU A 119 4.60 11.39 -4.65
N VAL A 120 5.64 10.57 -4.59
CA VAL A 120 5.88 9.48 -5.54
C VAL A 120 4.72 8.48 -5.53
N THR A 121 4.21 8.12 -4.36
CA THR A 121 3.06 7.21 -4.22
C THR A 121 1.80 7.79 -4.88
N LEU A 122 1.48 9.07 -4.63
CA LEU A 122 0.36 9.75 -5.29
C LEU A 122 0.52 9.78 -6.81
N LEU A 123 1.72 10.10 -7.31
CA LEU A 123 2.02 10.12 -8.74
C LEU A 123 1.80 8.73 -9.37
N ARG A 124 2.45 7.69 -8.82
CA ARG A 124 2.38 6.32 -9.34
C ARG A 124 0.94 5.82 -9.44
N LYS A 125 0.14 6.01 -8.41
CA LYS A 125 -1.26 5.57 -8.40
C LYS A 125 -2.11 6.25 -9.47
N ALA A 126 -1.86 7.53 -9.75
CA ALA A 126 -2.59 8.27 -10.78
C ALA A 126 -2.13 7.92 -12.20
N VAL A 127 -0.81 7.72 -12.44
CA VAL A 127 -0.28 7.71 -13.80
C VAL A 127 0.37 6.41 -14.26
N ALA A 128 0.90 5.57 -13.37
CA ALA A 128 1.58 4.32 -13.74
C ALA A 128 0.70 3.42 -14.62
N GLU A 129 1.30 2.77 -15.62
CA GLU A 129 0.62 1.79 -16.44
C GLU A 129 0.34 0.49 -15.65
N ALA A 130 1.25 0.10 -14.76
CA ALA A 130 1.17 -1.08 -13.91
C ALA A 130 0.25 -0.86 -12.69
N GLN A 131 -1.02 -0.54 -12.93
CA GLN A 131 -2.02 -0.19 -11.91
C GLN A 131 -2.24 -1.29 -10.86
N LEU A 132 -2.34 -2.54 -11.28
CA LEU A 132 -2.51 -3.67 -10.36
C LEU A 132 -1.29 -3.85 -9.44
N ARG A 133 -0.07 -3.60 -9.94
CA ARG A 133 1.13 -3.59 -9.12
C ARG A 133 1.06 -2.52 -8.03
N GLU A 134 0.64 -1.30 -8.37
CA GLU A 134 0.49 -0.22 -7.39
C GLU A 134 -0.58 -0.54 -6.33
N ARG A 135 -1.67 -1.24 -6.72
CA ARG A 135 -2.66 -1.76 -5.76
C ARG A 135 -2.04 -2.78 -4.80
N LEU A 136 -1.19 -3.68 -5.28
CA LEU A 136 -0.54 -4.68 -4.44
C LEU A 136 0.56 -4.09 -3.57
N VAL A 137 1.30 -3.09 -4.06
CA VAL A 137 2.26 -2.34 -3.22
C VAL A 137 1.53 -1.67 -2.05
N GLU A 138 0.38 -1.05 -2.30
CA GLU A 138 -0.46 -0.48 -1.23
C GLU A 138 -0.91 -1.54 -0.23
N PHE A 139 -1.42 -2.68 -0.73
CA PHE A 139 -1.82 -3.80 0.11
C PHE A 139 -0.67 -4.29 1.01
N TRP A 140 0.54 -4.43 0.47
CA TRP A 140 1.69 -4.89 1.23
C TRP A 140 2.20 -3.85 2.22
N HIS A 141 2.08 -2.56 1.92
CA HIS A 141 2.36 -1.49 2.90
C HIS A 141 1.38 -1.50 4.07
N ASP A 142 0.11 -1.84 3.84
CA ASP A 142 -0.86 -2.00 4.91
C ASP A 142 -0.64 -3.31 5.69
N HIS A 143 -0.30 -4.40 4.97
CA HIS A 143 -0.06 -5.71 5.59
C HIS A 143 1.21 -5.74 6.45
N PHE A 144 2.25 -5.04 6.04
CA PHE A 144 3.52 -4.87 6.73
C PHE A 144 3.70 -3.42 7.19
N ASN A 145 2.70 -2.90 7.88
CA ASN A 145 2.65 -1.49 8.22
C ASN A 145 3.81 -1.06 9.13
N VAL A 146 4.31 0.14 8.86
CA VAL A 146 5.23 0.88 9.73
C VAL A 146 4.78 2.33 9.82
N ALA A 147 4.75 2.90 11.02
CA ALA A 147 4.32 4.27 11.26
C ALA A 147 5.51 5.24 11.30
N THR A 148 5.56 6.16 10.35
CA THR A 148 6.67 7.11 10.22
C THR A 148 6.62 8.32 11.16
N PRO A 149 5.45 8.93 11.47
CA PRO A 149 5.42 10.23 12.14
C PRO A 149 5.99 10.24 13.56
N SER A 150 5.89 9.10 14.27
CA SER A 150 6.32 8.99 15.67
C SER A 150 7.79 8.61 15.85
N LEU A 151 8.45 8.09 14.81
CA LEU A 151 9.78 7.53 14.87
C LEU A 151 10.66 8.06 13.73
N GLN A 152 11.55 8.99 14.02
CA GLN A 152 12.46 9.59 13.02
C GLN A 152 13.30 8.54 12.28
N PHE A 153 13.76 7.49 12.96
CA PHE A 153 14.53 6.40 12.36
C PHE A 153 13.70 5.62 11.33
N VAL A 154 12.40 5.48 11.54
CA VAL A 154 11.48 4.88 10.57
C VAL A 154 11.29 5.81 9.38
N SER A 155 11.13 7.13 9.61
CA SER A 155 10.97 8.12 8.54
C SER A 155 12.13 8.12 7.54
N VAL A 156 13.37 8.01 7.99
CA VAL A 156 14.54 7.97 7.09
C VAL A 156 14.76 6.60 6.45
N SER A 157 14.10 5.55 6.95
CA SER A 157 14.21 4.18 6.42
C SER A 157 13.00 3.77 5.58
N ILE A 158 11.99 4.64 5.45
CA ILE A 158 10.73 4.27 4.78
C ILE A 158 10.91 4.04 3.27
N VAL A 159 11.85 4.75 2.64
CA VAL A 159 12.15 4.59 1.21
C VAL A 159 12.75 3.21 0.94
N GLU A 160 13.65 2.73 1.81
CA GLU A 160 14.20 1.38 1.70
C GLU A 160 13.13 0.31 1.96
N HIS A 161 12.22 0.56 2.89
CA HIS A 161 11.07 -0.31 3.14
C HIS A 161 10.16 -0.41 1.90
N ASP A 162 9.82 0.72 1.27
CA ASP A 162 9.06 0.74 0.01
C ASP A 162 9.78 -0.03 -1.12
N ARG A 163 11.09 0.17 -1.29
CA ARG A 163 11.86 -0.55 -2.32
C ARG A 163 11.77 -2.07 -2.15
N ARG A 164 11.88 -2.57 -0.90
CA ARG A 164 11.80 -3.99 -0.58
C ARG A 164 10.41 -4.55 -0.87
N ILE A 165 9.37 -3.86 -0.44
CA ILE A 165 7.98 -4.23 -0.73
C ILE A 165 7.74 -4.21 -2.25
N ARG A 166 8.08 -3.12 -2.93
CA ARG A 166 7.86 -2.93 -4.36
C ARG A 166 8.58 -3.95 -5.20
N GLY A 167 9.82 -4.28 -4.83
CA GLY A 167 10.63 -5.29 -5.51
C GLY A 167 10.05 -6.70 -5.45
N ALA A 168 9.30 -7.04 -4.39
CA ALA A 168 8.74 -8.37 -4.17
C ALA A 168 7.21 -8.44 -4.28
N ALA A 169 6.52 -7.34 -4.60
CA ALA A 169 5.05 -7.21 -4.54
C ALA A 169 4.27 -8.23 -5.37
N LEU A 170 4.83 -8.74 -6.47
CA LEU A 170 4.28 -9.78 -7.33
C LEU A 170 5.10 -11.08 -7.31
N GLY A 171 6.14 -11.13 -6.46
CA GLY A 171 7.11 -12.19 -6.40
C GLY A 171 6.70 -13.38 -5.52
N ASN A 172 7.67 -13.93 -4.80
CA ASN A 172 7.48 -15.00 -3.84
C ASN A 172 7.22 -14.43 -2.43
N PHE A 173 6.22 -14.96 -1.73
CA PHE A 173 5.84 -14.46 -0.40
C PHE A 173 6.95 -14.67 0.65
N ARG A 174 7.66 -15.80 0.60
CA ARG A 174 8.79 -16.04 1.52
C ARG A 174 9.91 -15.00 1.32
N THR A 175 10.19 -14.63 0.06
CA THR A 175 11.17 -13.59 -0.28
C THR A 175 10.70 -12.21 0.22
N LEU A 176 9.42 -11.88 0.03
CA LEU A 176 8.83 -10.65 0.54
C LEU A 176 8.89 -10.59 2.07
N LEU A 177 8.53 -11.69 2.74
CA LEU A 177 8.56 -11.79 4.20
C LEU A 177 9.97 -11.55 4.76
N GLU A 178 11.03 -12.14 4.16
CA GLU A 178 12.42 -11.89 4.57
C GLU A 178 12.87 -10.47 4.26
N ALA A 179 12.49 -9.93 3.11
CA ALA A 179 12.82 -8.54 2.75
C ALA A 179 12.25 -7.54 3.75
N VAL A 180 11.02 -7.79 4.24
CA VAL A 180 10.39 -6.97 5.28
C VAL A 180 10.98 -7.26 6.67
N ALA A 181 11.21 -8.53 7.03
CA ALA A 181 11.78 -8.92 8.31
C ALA A 181 13.19 -8.34 8.53
N THR A 182 13.92 -8.10 7.46
CA THR A 182 15.24 -7.45 7.48
C THR A 182 15.20 -5.96 7.16
N SER A 183 14.01 -5.37 7.01
CA SER A 183 13.87 -3.93 6.77
C SER A 183 14.21 -3.13 8.05
N PRO A 184 15.12 -2.15 7.98
CA PRO A 184 15.42 -1.29 9.10
C PRO A 184 14.19 -0.60 9.69
N ALA A 185 13.27 -0.13 8.85
CA ALA A 185 12.03 0.49 9.32
C ALA A 185 11.20 -0.47 10.19
N MET A 186 11.02 -1.72 9.75
CA MET A 186 10.26 -2.75 10.48
C MET A 186 10.95 -3.15 11.78
N LEU A 187 12.27 -3.41 11.74
CA LEU A 187 13.04 -3.78 12.92
C LEU A 187 12.98 -2.71 14.01
N ILE A 188 12.97 -1.44 13.63
CA ILE A 188 12.86 -0.32 14.56
C ILE A 188 11.42 -0.15 15.06
N TYR A 189 10.45 -0.18 14.16
CA TYR A 189 9.05 0.05 14.49
C TYR A 189 8.52 -0.98 15.51
N LEU A 190 8.87 -2.26 15.33
CA LEU A 190 8.48 -3.34 16.23
C LEU A 190 9.57 -3.72 17.26
N ASN A 191 10.60 -2.88 17.42
CA ASN A 191 11.65 -2.99 18.44
C ASN A 191 12.55 -4.24 18.36
N ASN A 192 12.57 -4.99 17.27
CA ASN A 192 13.49 -6.13 17.17
C ASN A 192 14.96 -5.72 17.11
N TRP A 193 15.25 -4.48 16.69
CA TRP A 193 16.62 -3.94 16.61
C TRP A 193 17.40 -3.97 17.93
N SER A 194 16.71 -4.11 19.07
CA SER A 194 17.30 -4.24 20.40
C SER A 194 17.27 -5.66 20.95
N SER A 195 16.71 -6.64 20.22
CA SER A 195 16.50 -8.02 20.66
C SER A 195 17.81 -8.79 20.81
N ARG A 196 18.03 -9.39 21.99
CA ARG A 196 19.30 -10.07 22.35
C ARG A 196 19.03 -11.34 23.13
N ALA A 197 20.00 -12.26 23.12
CA ALA A 197 20.02 -13.40 24.01
C ALA A 197 19.83 -12.95 25.48
N GLY A 198 18.95 -13.63 26.21
CA GLY A 198 18.58 -13.25 27.58
C GLY A 198 17.50 -12.17 27.70
N ALA A 199 17.23 -11.40 26.63
CA ALA A 199 16.16 -10.41 26.55
C ALA A 199 15.58 -10.35 25.12
N PRO A 200 15.02 -11.45 24.61
CA PRO A 200 14.39 -11.49 23.29
C PRO A 200 13.15 -10.59 23.28
N ASN A 201 12.90 -9.91 22.17
CA ASN A 201 11.77 -9.02 22.03
C ASN A 201 10.58 -9.76 21.40
N GLU A 202 9.54 -9.97 22.20
CA GLU A 202 8.33 -10.67 21.74
C GLU A 202 7.44 -9.84 20.81
N ASN A 203 7.52 -8.50 20.86
CA ASN A 203 6.62 -7.65 20.10
C ASN A 203 6.68 -7.96 18.60
N TYR A 204 7.89 -7.96 18.04
CA TYR A 204 8.06 -8.31 16.63
C TYR A 204 7.63 -9.75 16.31
N ALA A 205 7.99 -10.71 17.15
CA ALA A 205 7.63 -12.10 16.94
C ALA A 205 6.11 -12.30 16.97
N ARG A 206 5.40 -11.65 17.88
CA ARG A 206 3.93 -11.69 17.97
C ARG A 206 3.29 -11.13 16.71
N GLU A 207 3.69 -9.94 16.27
CA GLU A 207 3.15 -9.34 15.05
C GLU A 207 3.51 -10.15 13.78
N LEU A 208 4.69 -10.77 13.75
CA LEU A 208 5.09 -11.67 12.67
C LEU A 208 4.14 -12.88 12.55
N LEU A 209 3.73 -13.48 13.66
CA LEU A 209 2.81 -14.61 13.67
C LEU A 209 1.35 -14.16 13.47
N GLU A 210 0.93 -13.12 14.19
CA GLU A 210 -0.47 -12.71 14.26
C GLU A 210 -0.93 -11.88 13.05
N LEU A 211 -0.13 -10.90 12.61
CA LEU A 211 -0.54 -9.98 11.54
C LEU A 211 0.08 -10.30 10.19
N HIS A 212 1.35 -10.74 10.18
CA HIS A 212 2.09 -10.90 8.94
C HIS A 212 1.97 -12.30 8.33
N THR A 213 1.62 -13.33 9.14
CA THR A 213 1.61 -14.72 8.66
C THR A 213 0.37 -15.50 9.10
N LEU A 214 0.41 -16.24 10.20
CA LEU A 214 -0.61 -17.22 10.58
C LEU A 214 -2.00 -16.62 10.83
N GLY A 215 -2.04 -15.39 11.32
CA GLY A 215 -3.28 -14.69 11.66
C GLY A 215 -3.78 -14.99 13.06
N GLN A 216 -4.56 -14.07 13.63
CA GLN A 216 -5.17 -14.21 14.95
C GLN A 216 -6.09 -15.44 15.04
N ALA A 217 -6.75 -15.81 13.94
CA ALA A 217 -7.63 -16.99 13.90
C ALA A 217 -6.89 -18.33 14.13
N ALA A 218 -5.57 -18.36 13.95
CA ALA A 218 -4.73 -19.53 14.20
C ALA A 218 -4.07 -19.51 15.59
N TYR A 219 -4.39 -18.54 16.45
CA TYR A 219 -3.87 -18.48 17.82
C TYR A 219 -4.67 -19.38 18.77
N HIS A 220 -3.96 -20.26 19.48
CA HIS A 220 -4.51 -21.22 20.43
C HIS A 220 -4.03 -20.93 21.86
N GLY A 221 -4.15 -19.69 22.32
CA GLY A 221 -3.63 -19.18 23.60
C GLY A 221 -4.08 -19.93 24.86
N GLY A 222 -5.19 -20.71 24.79
CA GLY A 222 -5.61 -21.57 25.89
C GLY A 222 -4.85 -22.91 25.96
N ALA A 223 -4.09 -23.29 24.93
CA ALA A 223 -3.31 -24.51 24.91
C ALA A 223 -2.01 -24.34 25.71
N ARG A 224 -1.65 -25.33 26.52
CA ARG A 224 -0.42 -25.28 27.35
C ARG A 224 0.86 -25.47 26.52
N SER A 225 0.73 -26.11 25.37
CA SER A 225 1.85 -26.33 24.45
C SER A 225 1.35 -26.56 23.03
N GLY A 226 2.23 -26.43 22.04
CA GLY A 226 1.92 -26.76 20.64
C GLY A 226 1.47 -28.22 20.42
N ARG A 227 1.66 -29.12 21.40
CA ARG A 227 1.16 -30.51 21.36
C ARG A 227 -0.36 -30.58 21.48
N ASP A 228 -0.96 -29.60 22.16
CA ASP A 228 -2.40 -29.52 22.41
C ASP A 228 -3.15 -28.83 21.25
N VAL A 229 -2.42 -28.26 20.28
CA VAL A 229 -2.97 -27.65 19.07
C VAL A 229 -3.41 -28.75 18.09
N PRO A 230 -4.58 -28.64 17.43
CA PRO A 230 -4.99 -29.55 16.37
C PRO A 230 -3.90 -29.71 15.31
N LYS A 231 -3.77 -30.93 14.75
CA LYS A 231 -2.76 -31.21 13.74
C LYS A 231 -3.32 -31.11 12.33
N LEU A 232 -2.52 -30.56 11.44
CA LEU A 232 -2.73 -30.64 10.00
C LEU A 232 -2.50 -32.08 9.49
N PRO A 233 -2.96 -32.44 8.28
CA PRO A 233 -2.72 -33.75 7.70
C PRO A 233 -1.24 -34.12 7.57
N ASP A 234 -0.33 -33.13 7.49
CA ASP A 234 1.11 -33.32 7.43
C ASP A 234 1.79 -33.39 8.81
N GLY A 235 0.99 -33.38 9.89
CA GLY A 235 1.46 -33.50 11.28
C GLY A 235 1.88 -32.17 11.93
N ARG A 236 1.99 -31.08 11.19
CA ARG A 236 2.26 -29.75 11.77
C ARG A 236 1.09 -29.28 12.65
N PRO A 237 1.31 -28.46 13.69
CA PRO A 237 0.21 -27.77 14.39
C PRO A 237 -0.61 -26.92 13.41
N ALA A 238 -1.93 -26.87 13.57
CA ALA A 238 -2.80 -26.05 12.73
C ALA A 238 -2.71 -24.55 13.03
N GLY A 239 -2.03 -24.18 14.12
CA GLY A 239 -1.81 -22.81 14.55
C GLY A 239 -0.71 -22.73 15.60
N TYR A 240 -0.66 -21.64 16.35
CA TYR A 240 0.42 -21.32 17.28
C TYR A 240 -0.07 -20.99 18.69
N VAL A 241 0.84 -21.03 19.64
CA VAL A 241 0.67 -20.70 21.05
C VAL A 241 1.74 -19.67 21.50
N ASP A 242 1.63 -19.15 22.73
CA ASP A 242 2.61 -18.20 23.27
C ASP A 242 4.05 -18.75 23.29
N ALA A 243 4.22 -20.06 23.48
CA ALA A 243 5.54 -20.68 23.41
C ALA A 243 6.18 -20.52 22.01
N ASP A 244 5.38 -20.61 20.92
CA ASP A 244 5.89 -20.38 19.57
C ASP A 244 6.31 -18.91 19.35
N VAL A 245 5.57 -17.96 19.93
CA VAL A 245 5.94 -16.52 19.91
C VAL A 245 7.29 -16.31 20.58
N TRP A 246 7.48 -16.90 21.76
CA TRP A 246 8.73 -16.82 22.49
C TRP A 246 9.91 -17.45 21.74
N GLU A 247 9.74 -18.63 21.17
CA GLU A 247 10.76 -19.30 20.38
C GLU A 247 11.11 -18.54 19.09
N ALA A 248 10.13 -17.93 18.44
CA ALA A 248 10.36 -17.03 17.30
C ALA A 248 11.15 -15.79 17.73
N ALA A 249 10.83 -15.19 18.89
CA ALA A 249 11.58 -14.05 19.43
C ALA A 249 13.04 -14.41 19.70
N ARG A 250 13.32 -15.58 20.28
CA ARG A 250 14.67 -16.12 20.48
C ARG A 250 15.40 -16.35 19.14
N ALA A 251 14.69 -16.87 18.13
CA ALA A 251 15.25 -17.13 16.80
C ALA A 251 15.65 -15.86 16.06
N LEU A 252 15.00 -14.73 16.35
CA LEU A 252 15.24 -13.42 15.72
C LEU A 252 16.18 -12.52 16.53
N THR A 253 16.72 -12.98 17.66
CA THR A 253 17.76 -12.25 18.41
C THR A 253 19.00 -12.03 17.53
N GLY A 254 19.63 -10.88 17.69
CA GLY A 254 20.81 -10.48 16.90
C GLY A 254 20.49 -9.88 15.51
N TRP A 255 19.21 -9.94 15.06
CA TRP A 255 18.76 -9.20 13.87
C TRP A 255 18.56 -7.74 14.24
N THR A 256 19.39 -6.85 13.74
CA THR A 256 19.41 -5.46 14.19
C THR A 256 19.71 -4.47 13.06
N VAL A 257 19.87 -3.22 13.44
CA VAL A 257 20.21 -2.11 12.54
C VAL A 257 21.54 -1.51 12.93
N ALA A 258 22.38 -1.22 11.96
CA ALA A 258 23.68 -0.58 12.12
C ALA A 258 23.51 0.91 12.47
N ASN A 259 23.19 1.21 13.74
CA ASN A 259 22.75 2.51 14.24
C ASN A 259 23.73 3.13 15.25
N ASN A 260 24.98 2.74 15.22
CA ASN A 260 26.02 3.21 16.13
C ASN A 260 25.83 2.78 17.61
N GLN A 261 24.97 1.80 17.91
CA GLN A 261 24.87 1.28 19.28
C GLN A 261 26.13 0.49 19.69
N PRO A 262 26.46 0.43 21.00
CA PRO A 262 27.60 -0.33 21.48
C PRO A 262 27.47 -1.82 21.13
N LEU A 263 28.50 -2.38 20.49
CA LEU A 263 28.66 -3.81 20.28
C LEU A 263 29.25 -4.46 21.52
N ASP A 264 30.29 -3.82 22.08
CA ASP A 264 30.94 -4.17 23.36
C ASP A 264 31.46 -2.89 24.02
N ARG A 265 32.37 -3.03 24.98
CA ARG A 265 32.94 -1.89 25.73
C ARG A 265 33.79 -0.93 24.88
N VAL A 266 34.28 -1.40 23.72
CA VAL A 266 35.21 -0.65 22.86
C VAL A 266 34.60 -0.39 21.49
N ARG A 267 33.91 -1.36 20.90
CA ARG A 267 33.40 -1.31 19.53
C ARG A 267 31.94 -0.88 19.49
N ARG A 268 31.59 -0.22 18.41
CA ARG A 268 30.21 0.17 18.08
C ARG A 268 29.85 -0.39 16.71
N LEU A 269 28.56 -0.59 16.46
CA LEU A 269 28.05 -0.89 15.14
C LEU A 269 28.29 0.30 14.20
N PRO A 270 28.43 0.08 12.88
CA PRO A 270 28.43 1.16 11.91
C PRO A 270 27.19 2.07 12.06
N ARG A 271 27.27 3.27 11.49
CA ARG A 271 26.15 4.22 11.48
C ARG A 271 25.57 4.31 10.06
N SER A 272 25.20 3.17 9.47
CA SER A 272 24.66 3.12 8.11
C SER A 272 23.13 3.03 8.06
N GLY A 273 22.49 2.66 9.16
CA GLY A 273 21.04 2.40 9.17
C GLY A 273 20.64 1.13 8.42
N GLU A 274 21.59 0.34 7.96
CA GLU A 274 21.33 -0.91 7.26
C GLU A 274 21.05 -2.07 8.21
N PHE A 275 20.38 -3.10 7.70
CA PHE A 275 20.27 -4.37 8.42
C PHE A 275 21.65 -4.94 8.72
N THR A 276 21.82 -5.45 9.92
CA THR A 276 23.01 -6.21 10.30
C THR A 276 22.66 -7.35 11.27
N TYR A 277 23.42 -8.42 11.22
CA TYR A 277 23.32 -9.53 12.16
C TYR A 277 24.51 -9.50 13.12
N VAL A 278 24.22 -9.54 14.42
CA VAL A 278 25.23 -9.57 15.48
C VAL A 278 25.18 -10.93 16.17
N ALA A 279 26.09 -11.82 15.79
CA ALA A 279 26.14 -13.19 16.32
C ALA A 279 26.26 -13.24 17.84
N ALA A 280 26.99 -12.30 18.46
CA ALA A 280 27.14 -12.21 19.90
C ALA A 280 25.84 -11.84 20.64
N TRP A 281 24.84 -11.36 19.95
CA TRP A 281 23.52 -11.04 20.51
C TRP A 281 22.48 -12.15 20.26
N HIS A 282 22.82 -13.12 19.44
CA HIS A 282 21.93 -14.22 19.11
C HIS A 282 21.88 -15.27 20.22
N ASP A 283 20.68 -15.80 20.46
CA ASP A 283 20.45 -16.97 21.30
C ASP A 283 20.78 -18.25 20.49
N PRO A 284 21.89 -18.95 20.78
CA PRO A 284 22.34 -20.07 19.96
C PRO A 284 21.70 -21.40 20.34
N TYR A 285 20.95 -21.44 21.44
CA TYR A 285 20.42 -22.68 21.99
C TYR A 285 19.25 -23.24 21.17
N GLN A 286 18.97 -24.54 21.36
CA GLN A 286 17.86 -25.21 20.72
C GLN A 286 16.53 -24.49 20.93
N LYS A 287 15.71 -24.49 19.91
CA LYS A 287 14.35 -23.93 19.89
C LYS A 287 13.36 -24.96 19.37
N HIS A 288 12.12 -24.87 19.82
CA HIS A 288 11.03 -25.69 19.30
C HIS A 288 9.95 -24.76 18.74
N PHE A 289 9.76 -24.76 17.43
CA PHE A 289 8.88 -23.82 16.76
C PHE A 289 7.92 -24.55 15.80
N LEU A 290 6.61 -24.36 15.98
CA LEU A 290 5.54 -24.99 15.16
C LEU A 290 5.77 -26.51 14.97
N GLY A 291 6.12 -27.21 16.06
CA GLY A 291 6.34 -28.65 16.05
C GLY A 291 7.68 -29.10 15.45
N GLN A 292 8.59 -28.20 15.14
CA GLN A 292 9.92 -28.48 14.61
C GLN A 292 11.01 -28.09 15.61
N ASP A 293 12.01 -28.95 15.77
CA ASP A 293 13.22 -28.62 16.51
C ASP A 293 14.21 -27.89 15.60
N LEU A 294 14.69 -26.74 16.05
CA LEU A 294 15.74 -25.98 15.37
C LEU A 294 17.08 -26.31 16.04
N ASP A 295 18.05 -26.75 15.22
CA ASP A 295 19.34 -27.20 15.70
C ASP A 295 20.06 -26.12 16.52
N PRO A 296 20.56 -26.45 17.71
CA PRO A 296 21.39 -25.54 18.49
C PRO A 296 22.69 -25.23 17.73
N PHE A 297 23.21 -24.02 17.92
CA PHE A 297 24.46 -23.55 17.28
C PHE A 297 24.43 -23.60 15.74
N ALA A 298 23.24 -23.53 15.14
CA ALA A 298 23.08 -23.43 13.71
C ALA A 298 23.85 -22.21 13.13
N PRO A 299 24.20 -22.25 11.82
CA PRO A 299 24.87 -21.13 11.16
C PRO A 299 24.17 -19.79 11.35
N ALA A 300 24.92 -18.69 11.16
CA ALA A 300 24.40 -17.34 11.29
C ALA A 300 23.06 -17.15 10.58
N MET A 301 22.09 -16.57 11.27
CA MET A 301 20.71 -16.31 10.81
C MET A 301 19.84 -17.55 10.54
N ALA A 302 20.34 -18.78 10.65
CA ALA A 302 19.60 -19.99 10.28
C ALA A 302 18.31 -20.16 11.08
N HIS A 303 18.29 -19.89 12.39
CA HIS A 303 17.09 -19.97 13.21
C HIS A 303 15.99 -19.01 12.73
N GLY A 304 16.33 -17.74 12.52
CA GLY A 304 15.37 -16.76 12.00
C GLY A 304 14.85 -17.14 10.61
N LYS A 305 15.72 -17.61 9.71
CA LYS A 305 15.31 -18.09 8.38
C LYS A 305 14.39 -19.30 8.46
N ALA A 306 14.68 -20.27 9.33
CA ALA A 306 13.82 -21.45 9.54
C ALA A 306 12.42 -21.05 10.06
N VAL A 307 12.33 -20.07 10.96
CA VAL A 307 11.05 -19.49 11.39
C VAL A 307 10.29 -18.91 10.19
N LEU A 308 10.95 -18.09 9.36
CA LEU A 308 10.30 -17.49 8.18
C LEU A 308 9.89 -18.57 7.15
N ASP A 309 10.67 -19.64 6.97
CA ASP A 309 10.36 -20.76 6.07
C ASP A 309 9.11 -21.53 6.55
N ALA A 310 9.03 -21.83 7.84
CA ALA A 310 7.89 -22.51 8.45
C ALA A 310 6.61 -21.67 8.31
N LEU A 311 6.70 -20.36 8.57
CA LEU A 311 5.58 -19.43 8.49
C LEU A 311 5.09 -19.24 7.05
N ALA A 312 5.99 -19.02 6.09
CA ALA A 312 5.62 -18.73 4.70
C ALA A 312 4.90 -19.88 3.98
N THR A 313 5.15 -21.12 4.41
CA THR A 313 4.57 -22.34 3.81
C THR A 313 3.40 -22.91 4.60
N HIS A 314 2.98 -22.21 5.66
CA HIS A 314 1.91 -22.70 6.54
C HIS A 314 0.53 -22.48 5.92
N PRO A 315 -0.41 -23.45 5.97
CA PRO A 315 -1.78 -23.26 5.46
C PRO A 315 -2.54 -22.12 6.12
N ALA A 316 -2.34 -21.86 7.42
CA ALA A 316 -2.95 -20.72 8.10
C ALA A 316 -2.47 -19.38 7.50
N THR A 317 -1.19 -19.28 7.13
CA THR A 317 -0.64 -18.10 6.43
C THR A 317 -1.31 -17.90 5.06
N ALA A 318 -1.43 -18.97 4.27
CA ALA A 318 -2.15 -18.92 3.00
C ALA A 318 -3.58 -18.41 3.20
N ARG A 319 -4.29 -18.96 4.20
CA ARG A 319 -5.65 -18.52 4.56
C ARG A 319 -5.70 -17.06 4.94
N HIS A 320 -4.86 -16.62 5.86
CA HIS A 320 -4.82 -15.24 6.35
C HIS A 320 -4.52 -14.24 5.23
N VAL A 321 -3.44 -14.46 4.49
CA VAL A 321 -3.00 -13.57 3.40
C VAL A 321 -4.03 -13.53 2.28
N CYS A 322 -4.56 -14.69 1.84
CA CYS A 322 -5.55 -14.73 0.76
C CYS A 322 -6.89 -14.11 1.17
N THR A 323 -7.29 -14.24 2.45
CA THR A 323 -8.48 -13.54 2.95
C THR A 323 -8.30 -12.03 2.91
N LYS A 324 -7.16 -11.50 3.39
CA LYS A 324 -6.86 -10.05 3.32
C LYS A 324 -6.79 -9.56 1.87
N LEU A 325 -6.14 -10.30 0.96
CA LEU A 325 -6.09 -9.97 -0.49
C LEU A 325 -7.48 -9.93 -1.12
N ALA A 326 -8.33 -10.90 -0.80
CA ALA A 326 -9.68 -10.97 -1.34
C ALA A 326 -10.55 -9.80 -0.82
N ARG A 327 -10.49 -9.49 0.48
CA ARG A 327 -11.14 -8.29 1.06
C ARG A 327 -10.67 -7.00 0.38
N PHE A 328 -9.37 -6.90 0.12
CA PHE A 328 -8.78 -5.72 -0.48
C PHE A 328 -9.14 -5.54 -1.97
N LEU A 329 -9.13 -6.62 -2.77
CA LEU A 329 -9.33 -6.54 -4.23
C LEU A 329 -10.80 -6.74 -4.65
N ILE A 330 -11.54 -7.60 -3.96
CA ILE A 330 -12.94 -7.90 -4.28
C ILE A 330 -13.89 -7.07 -3.40
N GLY A 331 -13.59 -6.93 -2.12
CA GLY A 331 -14.44 -6.28 -1.12
C GLY A 331 -15.21 -7.29 -0.27
N GLU A 332 -16.12 -6.83 0.57
CA GLU A 332 -16.91 -7.66 1.48
C GLU A 332 -18.40 -7.67 1.11
N PRO A 333 -19.10 -8.79 1.37
CA PRO A 333 -18.58 -10.07 1.88
C PRO A 333 -17.78 -10.84 0.80
N VAL A 334 -16.64 -11.44 1.20
CA VAL A 334 -15.85 -12.26 0.29
C VAL A 334 -16.43 -13.67 0.20
N PRO A 335 -16.78 -14.18 -0.98
CA PRO A 335 -17.23 -15.56 -1.13
C PRO A 335 -16.14 -16.56 -0.70
N PRO A 336 -16.45 -17.57 0.14
CA PRO A 336 -15.46 -18.56 0.59
C PRO A 336 -14.74 -19.28 -0.56
N ALA A 337 -15.41 -19.51 -1.68
CA ALA A 337 -14.83 -20.14 -2.88
C ALA A 337 -13.68 -19.30 -3.48
N ALA A 338 -13.78 -17.98 -3.45
CA ALA A 338 -12.72 -17.07 -3.92
C ALA A 338 -11.46 -17.20 -3.04
N ILE A 339 -11.66 -17.23 -1.72
CA ILE A 339 -10.56 -17.43 -0.76
C ILE A 339 -9.92 -18.80 -0.98
N ALA A 340 -10.70 -19.88 -1.03
CA ALA A 340 -10.20 -21.24 -1.22
C ALA A 340 -9.39 -21.40 -2.53
N ARG A 341 -9.82 -20.74 -3.61
CA ARG A 341 -9.12 -20.75 -4.90
C ARG A 341 -7.77 -20.04 -4.80
N ALA A 342 -7.72 -18.89 -4.12
CA ALA A 342 -6.49 -18.16 -3.87
C ALA A 342 -5.53 -18.94 -2.97
N GLU A 343 -6.01 -19.53 -1.88
CA GLU A 343 -5.24 -20.41 -0.98
C GLU A 343 -4.60 -21.59 -1.72
N ALA A 344 -5.40 -22.27 -2.55
CA ALA A 344 -4.91 -23.40 -3.34
C ALA A 344 -3.80 -22.97 -4.31
N ALA A 345 -3.91 -21.79 -4.91
CA ALA A 345 -2.87 -21.23 -5.76
C ALA A 345 -1.62 -20.83 -4.95
N PHE A 346 -1.79 -20.17 -3.81
CA PHE A 346 -0.72 -19.75 -2.93
C PHE A 346 0.15 -20.94 -2.48
N LEU A 347 -0.47 -22.00 -1.98
CA LEU A 347 0.22 -23.19 -1.51
C LEU A 347 0.85 -23.99 -2.66
N ARG A 348 0.12 -24.16 -3.78
CA ARG A 348 0.64 -24.88 -4.95
C ARG A 348 1.90 -24.26 -5.52
N HIS A 349 2.01 -22.95 -5.48
CA HIS A 349 3.11 -22.19 -6.04
C HIS A 349 4.08 -21.66 -4.99
N ALA A 350 4.12 -22.22 -3.78
CA ALA A 350 4.93 -21.74 -2.67
C ALA A 350 6.42 -21.56 -3.00
N ALA A 351 6.97 -22.39 -3.89
CA ALA A 351 8.36 -22.28 -4.35
C ALA A 351 8.54 -21.45 -5.64
N ALA A 352 7.45 -20.99 -6.26
CA ALA A 352 7.54 -20.26 -7.53
C ALA A 352 7.98 -18.81 -7.29
N PRO A 353 8.85 -18.23 -8.15
CA PRO A 353 9.30 -16.85 -8.00
C PRO A 353 8.17 -15.83 -8.19
N ASP A 354 7.06 -16.21 -8.82
CA ASP A 354 5.88 -15.40 -9.13
C ASP A 354 4.62 -15.89 -8.37
N GLN A 355 4.80 -16.48 -7.19
CA GLN A 355 3.73 -17.05 -6.35
C GLN A 355 2.58 -16.05 -6.13
N ILE A 356 2.89 -14.82 -5.74
CA ILE A 356 1.88 -13.78 -5.46
C ILE A 356 1.11 -13.43 -6.73
N ALA A 357 1.79 -13.26 -7.86
CA ALA A 357 1.14 -12.98 -9.15
C ALA A 357 0.16 -14.10 -9.55
N ARG A 358 0.54 -15.37 -9.39
CA ARG A 358 -0.32 -16.54 -9.64
C ARG A 358 -1.51 -16.58 -8.68
N THR A 359 -1.30 -16.26 -7.43
CA THR A 359 -2.36 -16.19 -6.41
C THR A 359 -3.38 -15.11 -6.75
N VAL A 360 -2.92 -13.91 -7.08
CA VAL A 360 -3.77 -12.78 -7.48
C VAL A 360 -4.52 -13.11 -8.79
N ARG A 361 -3.85 -13.73 -9.75
CA ARG A 361 -4.48 -14.20 -10.98
C ARG A 361 -5.60 -15.20 -10.69
N ALA A 362 -5.37 -16.19 -9.85
CA ALA A 362 -6.37 -17.18 -9.47
C ALA A 362 -7.56 -16.55 -8.74
N LEU A 363 -7.31 -15.56 -7.89
CA LEU A 363 -8.34 -14.80 -7.18
C LEU A 363 -9.22 -14.02 -8.16
N LEU A 364 -8.63 -13.22 -9.04
CA LEU A 364 -9.32 -12.26 -9.90
C LEU A 364 -10.00 -12.89 -11.12
N LEU A 365 -9.56 -14.07 -11.58
CA LEU A 365 -10.23 -14.80 -12.67
C LEU A 365 -11.48 -15.57 -12.23
N GLY A 366 -11.84 -15.51 -10.95
CA GLY A 366 -13.08 -16.10 -10.47
C GLY A 366 -14.34 -15.37 -10.94
N PRO A 367 -15.50 -16.05 -10.91
CA PRO A 367 -16.77 -15.47 -11.35
C PRO A 367 -17.19 -14.25 -10.51
N GLU A 368 -16.65 -14.12 -9.32
CA GLU A 368 -16.95 -13.03 -8.37
C GLU A 368 -16.61 -11.65 -8.94
N ILE A 369 -15.61 -11.57 -9.85
CA ILE A 369 -15.20 -10.30 -10.44
C ILE A 369 -16.29 -9.68 -11.33
N ALA A 370 -17.11 -10.52 -11.96
CA ALA A 370 -18.24 -10.06 -12.77
C ALA A 370 -19.45 -9.64 -11.90
N ALA A 371 -19.52 -10.16 -10.67
CA ALA A 371 -20.59 -9.93 -9.72
C ALA A 371 -20.27 -8.85 -8.68
N LEU A 372 -19.18 -8.06 -8.88
CA LEU A 372 -18.79 -7.00 -7.95
C LEU A 372 -19.96 -6.06 -7.68
N ALA A 373 -20.39 -5.99 -6.42
CA ALA A 373 -21.39 -5.03 -6.00
C ALA A 373 -20.79 -3.64 -5.88
N HIS A 374 -21.60 -2.60 -6.10
CA HIS A 374 -21.24 -1.24 -5.68
C HIS A 374 -21.26 -1.18 -4.16
N GLY A 375 -20.35 -0.42 -3.55
CA GLY A 375 -20.48 -0.11 -2.14
C GLY A 375 -19.20 -0.09 -1.32
N ARG A 376 -18.05 -0.49 -1.86
CA ARG A 376 -16.78 -0.28 -1.16
C ARG A 376 -16.45 1.21 -1.15
N VAL A 377 -16.35 1.82 0.02
CA VAL A 377 -15.91 3.21 0.15
C VAL A 377 -14.46 3.32 -0.32
N ARG A 378 -14.20 4.23 -1.26
CA ARG A 378 -12.83 4.54 -1.67
C ARG A 378 -12.07 5.15 -0.50
N ARG A 379 -10.90 4.62 -0.18
CA ARG A 379 -10.00 5.29 0.75
C ARG A 379 -9.56 6.64 0.17
N PRO A 380 -9.15 7.62 0.99
CA PRO A 380 -8.78 8.94 0.50
C PRO A 380 -7.74 8.94 -0.61
N LEU A 381 -6.74 8.06 -0.54
CA LEU A 381 -5.73 7.89 -1.58
C LEU A 381 -6.34 7.34 -2.88
N ASP A 382 -7.21 6.33 -2.78
CA ASP A 382 -7.93 5.75 -3.92
C ASP A 382 -8.83 6.83 -4.58
N PHE A 383 -9.44 7.68 -3.75
CA PHE A 383 -10.28 8.78 -4.22
C PHE A 383 -9.49 9.80 -5.05
N VAL A 384 -8.34 10.25 -4.55
CA VAL A 384 -7.47 11.21 -5.27
C VAL A 384 -6.98 10.62 -6.59
N ALA A 385 -6.47 9.38 -6.57
CA ALA A 385 -6.00 8.72 -7.77
C ALA A 385 -7.12 8.50 -8.80
N ALA A 386 -8.31 8.05 -8.34
CA ALA A 386 -9.48 7.87 -9.20
C ALA A 386 -9.95 9.19 -9.81
N ALA A 387 -9.95 10.29 -9.04
CA ALA A 387 -10.31 11.61 -9.53
C ALA A 387 -9.32 12.11 -10.59
N ALA A 388 -8.02 11.97 -10.34
CA ALA A 388 -6.99 12.36 -11.30
C ALA A 388 -7.15 11.58 -12.62
N ARG A 389 -7.44 10.28 -12.56
CA ARG A 389 -7.66 9.42 -13.73
C ARG A 389 -8.96 9.76 -14.46
N ALA A 390 -10.07 9.90 -13.74
CA ALA A 390 -11.38 10.22 -14.32
C ALA A 390 -11.40 11.58 -15.03
N LEU A 391 -10.68 12.58 -14.49
CA LEU A 391 -10.52 13.90 -15.10
C LEU A 391 -9.40 13.97 -16.15
N ASP A 392 -8.71 12.86 -16.41
CA ASP A 392 -7.55 12.78 -17.31
C ASP A 392 -6.52 13.88 -17.03
N LEU A 393 -6.18 14.04 -15.74
CA LEU A 393 -5.19 15.05 -15.33
C LEU A 393 -3.79 14.62 -15.79
N PRO A 394 -2.97 15.52 -16.33
CA PRO A 394 -1.51 15.37 -16.39
C PRO A 394 -0.95 15.58 -14.98
N PHE A 395 -1.22 14.58 -14.11
CA PHE A 395 -1.17 14.73 -12.66
C PHE A 395 0.24 14.93 -12.12
N THR A 396 0.45 16.04 -11.45
CA THR A 396 1.65 16.33 -10.65
C THR A 396 1.24 16.50 -9.18
N PRO A 397 1.60 15.59 -8.29
CA PRO A 397 1.24 15.69 -6.88
C PRO A 397 1.98 16.86 -6.20
N THR A 398 1.30 17.51 -5.27
CA THR A 398 1.87 18.61 -4.47
C THR A 398 1.75 18.31 -2.99
N GLN A 399 2.65 18.89 -2.19
CA GLN A 399 2.57 18.79 -0.73
C GLN A 399 1.24 19.36 -0.20
N GLN A 400 0.71 20.40 -0.82
CA GLN A 400 -0.56 20.99 -0.43
C GLN A 400 -1.72 20.00 -0.58
N LEU A 401 -1.77 19.25 -1.70
CA LEU A 401 -2.74 18.14 -1.85
C LEU A 401 -2.49 17.02 -0.84
N ALA A 402 -1.24 16.59 -0.66
CA ALA A 402 -0.89 15.55 0.30
C ALA A 402 -1.33 15.90 1.74
N ASN A 403 -1.25 17.17 2.12
CA ASN A 403 -1.67 17.67 3.42
C ASN A 403 -3.20 17.64 3.64
N GLN A 404 -4.01 17.40 2.60
CA GLN A 404 -5.47 17.19 2.75
C GLN A 404 -5.84 15.77 3.18
N MET A 405 -4.98 14.80 2.94
CA MET A 405 -5.26 13.38 3.15
C MET A 405 -5.60 13.03 4.61
N PRO A 406 -4.88 13.55 5.64
CA PRO A 406 -5.21 13.27 7.04
C PRO A 406 -6.62 13.71 7.42
N GLY A 407 -7.08 14.87 6.91
CA GLY A 407 -8.44 15.36 7.15
C GLY A 407 -9.53 14.45 6.58
N ALA A 408 -9.22 13.72 5.52
CA ALA A 408 -10.09 12.72 4.91
C ALA A 408 -10.00 11.33 5.56
N GLY A 409 -9.15 11.14 6.60
CA GLY A 409 -9.03 9.90 7.37
C GLY A 409 -7.85 9.01 7.00
N GLN A 410 -6.89 9.47 6.16
CA GLN A 410 -5.73 8.67 5.79
C GLN A 410 -4.43 9.49 5.86
N THR A 411 -3.55 9.11 6.78
CA THR A 411 -2.18 9.63 6.83
C THR A 411 -1.26 8.61 6.17
N LEU A 412 -0.74 8.95 5.00
CA LEU A 412 0.15 8.06 4.26
C LEU A 412 1.39 7.70 5.08
N PHE A 413 1.67 6.40 5.20
CA PHE A 413 2.75 5.83 6.03
C PHE A 413 2.70 6.28 7.51
N GLY A 414 1.50 6.60 7.99
CA GLY A 414 1.32 7.17 9.33
C GLY A 414 0.26 6.47 10.17
N TRP A 415 -0.30 5.35 9.74
CA TRP A 415 -1.20 4.56 10.56
C TRP A 415 -0.44 4.01 11.78
N PRO A 416 -0.88 4.33 13.01
CA PRO A 416 -0.06 4.07 14.19
C PRO A 416 0.03 2.60 14.62
N ALA A 417 -0.98 1.79 14.31
CA ALA A 417 -1.02 0.37 14.70
C ALA A 417 -0.42 -0.54 13.62
N PRO A 418 0.16 -1.68 13.99
CA PRO A 418 0.84 -2.58 13.03
C PRO A 418 -0.11 -3.33 12.09
N ASP A 419 -1.42 -3.32 12.34
CA ASP A 419 -2.46 -3.97 11.53
C ASP A 419 -2.71 -3.29 10.17
N GLY A 420 -2.23 -2.04 10.00
CA GLY A 420 -2.33 -1.27 8.76
C GLY A 420 -3.61 -0.46 8.61
N GLN A 421 -3.65 0.36 7.59
CA GLN A 421 -4.79 1.24 7.30
C GLN A 421 -6.07 0.40 7.07
N PRO A 422 -7.18 0.66 7.77
CA PRO A 422 -8.42 -0.12 7.65
C PRO A 422 -8.97 -0.17 6.22
N VAL A 423 -9.49 -1.35 5.86
CA VAL A 423 -10.30 -1.53 4.64
C VAL A 423 -11.76 -1.15 4.92
N ASP A 424 -12.17 -1.26 6.18
CA ASP A 424 -13.52 -0.95 6.64
C ASP A 424 -13.86 0.54 6.45
N PRO A 425 -15.13 0.87 6.15
CA PRO A 425 -15.52 2.21 5.72
C PRO A 425 -15.62 3.24 6.85
N GLU A 426 -15.78 2.83 8.11
CA GLU A 426 -16.10 3.69 9.24
C GLU A 426 -15.15 4.89 9.40
N PRO A 427 -13.80 4.73 9.29
CA PRO A 427 -12.89 5.86 9.44
C PRO A 427 -13.06 6.95 8.37
N TYR A 428 -13.70 6.61 7.25
CA TYR A 428 -13.80 7.47 6.06
C TYR A 428 -15.20 8.09 5.85
N LEU A 429 -16.18 7.74 6.68
CA LEU A 429 -17.57 8.17 6.53
C LEU A 429 -18.02 9.24 7.54
N GLY A 430 -17.18 9.60 8.50
CA GLY A 430 -17.46 10.69 9.44
C GLY A 430 -17.64 12.03 8.71
N ALA A 431 -18.46 12.94 9.29
CA ALA A 431 -18.77 14.24 8.68
C ALA A 431 -17.51 15.05 8.30
N SER A 432 -16.48 15.05 9.14
CA SER A 432 -15.21 15.71 8.86
C SER A 432 -14.48 15.10 7.67
N ALA A 433 -14.46 13.77 7.57
CA ALA A 433 -13.83 13.06 6.47
C ALA A 433 -14.57 13.32 5.14
N LEU A 434 -15.90 13.30 5.16
CA LEU A 434 -16.71 13.63 3.97
C LEU A 434 -16.50 15.07 3.53
N ARG A 435 -16.48 16.02 4.46
CA ARG A 435 -16.18 17.42 4.15
C ARG A 435 -14.80 17.57 3.47
N ALA A 436 -13.77 16.95 4.05
CA ALA A 436 -12.43 17.00 3.46
C ALA A 436 -12.39 16.37 2.06
N ARG A 437 -13.13 15.29 1.80
CA ARG A 437 -13.26 14.67 0.47
C ARG A 437 -13.93 15.61 -0.53
N TRP A 438 -14.97 16.36 -0.12
CA TRP A 438 -15.61 17.35 -0.98
C TRP A 438 -14.66 18.51 -1.28
N GLU A 439 -13.88 18.96 -0.30
CA GLU A 439 -12.82 19.98 -0.50
C GLU A 439 -11.76 19.47 -1.49
N ILE A 440 -11.34 18.20 -1.37
CA ILE A 440 -10.42 17.56 -2.33
C ILE A 440 -11.06 17.48 -3.72
N ALA A 441 -12.33 17.07 -3.83
CA ALA A 441 -13.05 17.02 -5.10
C ALA A 441 -13.09 18.38 -5.80
N GLN A 442 -13.48 19.42 -5.06
CA GLN A 442 -13.53 20.80 -5.58
C GLN A 442 -12.14 21.32 -5.93
N GLY A 443 -11.14 21.03 -5.10
CA GLY A 443 -9.77 21.46 -5.35
C GLY A 443 -9.16 20.83 -6.60
N LEU A 444 -9.41 19.55 -6.86
CA LEU A 444 -8.97 18.86 -8.07
C LEU A 444 -9.69 19.39 -9.32
N GLY A 445 -11.03 19.55 -9.25
CA GLY A 445 -11.80 20.09 -10.36
C GLY A 445 -11.37 21.52 -10.74
N ARG A 446 -11.11 22.38 -9.77
CA ARG A 446 -10.67 23.76 -9.96
C ARG A 446 -9.16 23.94 -10.13
N ASN A 447 -8.40 22.83 -10.07
CA ASN A 447 -6.92 22.83 -10.08
C ASN A 447 -6.30 23.76 -9.00
N SER A 448 -6.92 23.80 -7.81
CA SER A 448 -6.53 24.71 -6.71
C SER A 448 -5.11 24.46 -6.20
N TRP A 449 -4.61 23.26 -6.34
CA TRP A 449 -3.25 22.86 -5.92
C TRP A 449 -2.26 22.76 -7.09
N LYS A 450 -2.66 23.22 -8.30
CA LYS A 450 -1.81 23.18 -9.51
C LYS A 450 -1.32 21.75 -9.83
N THR A 451 -2.20 20.77 -9.66
CA THR A 451 -1.92 19.35 -9.91
C THR A 451 -1.97 18.93 -11.37
N GLY A 452 -2.35 19.84 -12.25
CA GLY A 452 -2.45 19.64 -13.70
C GLY A 452 -3.77 20.19 -14.26
N ALA A 453 -3.72 20.75 -15.45
CA ALA A 453 -4.91 21.23 -16.16
C ALA A 453 -5.47 20.10 -17.04
N SER A 454 -6.71 19.70 -16.80
CA SER A 454 -7.37 18.61 -17.54
C SER A 454 -7.73 19.05 -18.96
N PRO A 455 -7.29 18.33 -20.01
CA PRO A 455 -7.76 18.53 -21.38
C PRO A 455 -9.27 18.29 -21.49
N LEU A 456 -9.80 17.28 -20.78
CA LEU A 456 -11.23 16.96 -20.75
C LEU A 456 -12.06 18.15 -20.27
N LEU A 457 -11.64 18.84 -19.22
CA LEU A 457 -12.35 20.02 -18.70
C LEU A 457 -12.28 21.20 -19.68
N ALA A 458 -11.13 21.38 -20.33
CA ALA A 458 -10.96 22.45 -21.34
C ALA A 458 -11.91 22.24 -22.53
N GLU A 459 -12.05 21.01 -23.02
CA GLU A 459 -12.97 20.67 -24.10
C GLU A 459 -14.45 20.85 -23.73
N CYS A 460 -14.81 20.78 -22.46
CA CYS A 460 -16.17 20.96 -21.97
C CYS A 460 -16.59 22.45 -21.86
N ALA A 461 -15.65 23.38 -21.80
CA ALA A 461 -15.94 24.79 -21.61
C ALA A 461 -16.80 25.38 -22.76
N GLY A 462 -17.87 26.12 -22.41
CA GLY A 462 -18.80 26.73 -23.37
C GLY A 462 -19.83 25.77 -23.97
N GLN A 463 -19.77 24.46 -23.64
CA GLN A 463 -20.80 23.50 -24.07
C GLN A 463 -22.05 23.59 -23.17
N PRO A 464 -23.22 23.11 -23.63
CA PRO A 464 -24.42 23.04 -22.79
C PRO A 464 -24.17 22.24 -21.50
N VAL A 465 -24.65 22.75 -20.35
CA VAL A 465 -24.41 22.15 -19.04
C VAL A 465 -24.81 20.67 -18.98
N ALA A 466 -25.90 20.27 -19.62
CA ALA A 466 -26.33 18.86 -19.69
C ALA A 466 -25.29 17.98 -20.39
N GLN A 467 -24.61 18.47 -21.43
CA GLN A 467 -23.55 17.74 -22.12
C GLN A 467 -22.28 17.67 -21.26
N VAL A 468 -21.93 18.76 -20.60
CA VAL A 468 -20.78 18.81 -19.66
C VAL A 468 -20.96 17.80 -18.54
N THR A 469 -22.10 17.84 -17.83
CA THR A 469 -22.35 16.92 -16.71
C THR A 469 -22.43 15.45 -17.17
N ALA A 470 -23.06 15.18 -18.32
CA ALA A 470 -23.11 13.82 -18.89
C ALA A 470 -21.70 13.29 -19.19
N ARG A 471 -20.85 14.08 -19.83
CA ARG A 471 -19.48 13.69 -20.18
C ARG A 471 -18.61 13.44 -18.95
N LEU A 472 -18.63 14.35 -17.96
CA LEU A 472 -17.87 14.22 -16.72
C LEU A 472 -18.35 13.02 -15.90
N ALA A 473 -19.68 12.85 -15.77
CA ALA A 473 -20.25 11.74 -15.03
C ALA A 473 -19.95 10.39 -15.72
N GLN A 474 -20.03 10.30 -17.04
CA GLN A 474 -19.72 9.08 -17.79
C GLN A 474 -18.30 8.58 -17.51
N THR A 475 -17.34 9.47 -17.43
CA THR A 475 -15.95 9.12 -17.17
C THR A 475 -15.74 8.69 -15.71
N ALA A 476 -16.35 9.43 -14.78
CA ALA A 476 -16.11 9.25 -13.35
C ALA A 476 -16.94 8.12 -12.72
N LEU A 477 -18.18 7.90 -13.19
CA LEU A 477 -19.20 7.10 -12.50
C LEU A 477 -19.67 5.85 -13.27
N GLY A 478 -19.29 5.70 -14.55
CA GLY A 478 -19.72 4.58 -15.37
C GLY A 478 -21.25 4.41 -15.37
N PRO A 479 -21.80 3.28 -14.88
CA PRO A 479 -23.27 3.01 -14.93
C PRO A 479 -24.15 4.00 -14.16
N ALA A 480 -23.62 4.65 -13.14
CA ALA A 480 -24.37 5.63 -12.35
C ALA A 480 -24.43 7.03 -13.02
N ALA A 481 -23.73 7.22 -14.14
CA ALA A 481 -23.55 8.51 -14.78
C ALA A 481 -24.86 9.25 -15.15
N PRO A 482 -25.85 8.63 -15.81
CA PRO A 482 -27.03 9.38 -16.28
C PRO A 482 -27.78 10.07 -15.13
N ARG A 483 -28.09 9.32 -14.08
CA ARG A 483 -28.84 9.84 -12.92
C ARG A 483 -28.12 11.01 -12.23
N VAL A 484 -26.82 10.89 -12.05
CA VAL A 484 -26.01 11.92 -11.37
C VAL A 484 -25.86 13.14 -12.26
N ALA A 485 -25.62 12.94 -13.57
CA ALA A 485 -25.51 14.04 -14.54
C ALA A 485 -26.78 14.89 -14.60
N ASP A 486 -27.95 14.26 -14.69
CA ASP A 486 -29.25 14.94 -14.75
C ASP A 486 -29.53 15.71 -13.44
N THR A 487 -29.23 15.11 -12.29
CA THR A 487 -29.38 15.75 -11.00
C THR A 487 -28.51 16.99 -10.88
N ILE A 488 -27.22 16.90 -11.25
CA ILE A 488 -26.27 18.03 -11.17
C ILE A 488 -26.68 19.13 -12.15
N ALA A 489 -27.04 18.80 -13.39
CA ALA A 489 -27.50 19.76 -14.38
C ALA A 489 -28.77 20.51 -13.91
N GLY A 490 -29.75 19.77 -13.34
CA GLY A 490 -30.97 20.34 -12.81
C GLY A 490 -30.72 21.30 -11.63
N VAL A 491 -29.88 20.92 -10.67
CA VAL A 491 -29.50 21.78 -9.54
C VAL A 491 -28.77 23.02 -10.03
N TRP A 492 -27.84 22.89 -10.99
CA TRP A 492 -27.10 23.99 -11.57
C TRP A 492 -28.02 25.03 -12.23
N GLN A 493 -28.98 24.55 -13.02
CA GLN A 493 -29.98 25.41 -13.70
C GLN A 493 -30.95 26.06 -12.70
N ALA A 494 -31.43 25.32 -11.70
CA ALA A 494 -32.31 25.85 -10.65
C ALA A 494 -31.64 26.93 -9.81
N ALA A 495 -30.31 26.87 -9.68
CA ALA A 495 -29.51 27.92 -9.03
C ALA A 495 -29.26 29.14 -9.93
N GLY A 496 -29.87 29.24 -11.10
CA GLY A 496 -29.71 30.36 -12.02
C GLY A 496 -28.31 30.48 -12.64
N ARG A 497 -27.53 29.39 -12.67
CA ARG A 497 -26.18 29.35 -13.19
C ARG A 497 -26.16 29.26 -14.71
N SER A 498 -25.01 29.54 -15.34
CA SER A 498 -24.84 29.56 -16.78
C SER A 498 -25.28 28.26 -17.47
N ALA A 499 -26.11 28.40 -18.52
CA ALA A 499 -26.49 27.28 -19.39
C ALA A 499 -25.30 26.71 -20.20
N LYS A 500 -24.26 27.56 -20.40
CA LYS A 500 -22.99 27.20 -21.06
C LYS A 500 -21.83 27.57 -20.13
N PRO A 501 -21.44 26.70 -19.21
CA PRO A 501 -20.43 27.00 -18.19
C PRO A 501 -19.07 27.33 -18.82
N ASN A 502 -18.40 28.34 -18.29
CA ASN A 502 -17.03 28.69 -18.63
C ASN A 502 -16.04 27.68 -17.98
N ALA A 503 -14.74 27.81 -18.25
CA ALA A 503 -13.71 26.89 -17.74
C ALA A 503 -13.71 26.77 -16.21
N ALA A 504 -13.92 27.85 -15.45
CA ALA A 504 -13.96 27.81 -13.99
C ALA A 504 -15.22 27.08 -13.48
N GLU A 505 -16.36 27.31 -14.12
CA GLU A 505 -17.62 26.64 -13.83
C GLU A 505 -17.61 25.17 -14.19
N VAL A 506 -16.94 24.79 -15.28
CA VAL A 506 -16.69 23.36 -15.61
C VAL A 506 -15.85 22.68 -14.52
N GLY A 507 -14.82 23.34 -14.01
CA GLY A 507 -14.05 22.86 -12.87
C GLY A 507 -14.90 22.63 -11.62
N GLU A 508 -15.85 23.55 -11.35
CA GLU A 508 -16.80 23.40 -10.25
C GLU A 508 -17.74 22.21 -10.45
N LEU A 509 -18.29 22.04 -11.66
CA LEU A 509 -19.14 20.90 -12.02
C LEU A 509 -18.39 19.56 -11.89
N ALA A 510 -17.11 19.53 -12.29
CA ALA A 510 -16.26 18.37 -12.09
C ALA A 510 -16.14 18.03 -10.60
N GLY A 511 -15.92 19.02 -9.75
CA GLY A 511 -15.93 18.86 -8.30
C GLY A 511 -17.26 18.29 -7.76
N TRP A 512 -18.41 18.72 -8.29
CA TRP A 512 -19.72 18.18 -7.89
C TRP A 512 -19.89 16.71 -8.31
N VAL A 513 -19.43 16.33 -9.50
CA VAL A 513 -19.45 14.93 -9.97
C VAL A 513 -18.58 14.06 -9.06
N LEU A 514 -17.37 14.50 -8.71
CA LEU A 514 -16.47 13.77 -7.81
C LEU A 514 -17.00 13.73 -6.37
N ALA A 515 -17.76 14.73 -5.93
CA ALA A 515 -18.39 14.75 -4.61
C ALA A 515 -19.63 13.86 -4.53
N ALA A 516 -20.20 13.44 -5.65
CA ALA A 516 -21.39 12.58 -5.68
C ALA A 516 -21.17 11.27 -4.91
N PRO A 517 -22.20 10.76 -4.19
CA PRO A 517 -22.11 9.50 -3.45
C PRO A 517 -21.62 8.31 -4.30
N ALA A 518 -22.00 8.26 -5.57
CA ALA A 518 -21.56 7.23 -6.50
C ALA A 518 -20.05 7.26 -6.79
N PHE A 519 -19.37 8.40 -6.63
CA PHE A 519 -17.92 8.47 -6.75
C PHE A 519 -17.20 8.17 -5.44
N GLN A 520 -17.87 8.30 -4.28
CA GLN A 520 -17.28 7.94 -3.00
C GLN A 520 -17.08 6.43 -2.83
N THR A 521 -17.76 5.64 -3.66
CA THR A 521 -17.69 4.17 -3.66
C THR A 521 -17.07 3.64 -4.95
N ALA A 522 -16.50 2.41 -4.86
CA ALA A 522 -15.87 1.69 -5.97
C ALA A 522 -16.59 0.36 -6.23
#